data_1a0f33062e67eb5bdb865a295527d273
#
_entry.id   1a0f33062e67eb5bdb865a295527d273
#
_cell.length_a   1.000
_cell.length_b   1.000
_cell.length_c   1.000
_cell.angle_alpha   90.00
_cell.angle_beta   90.00
_cell.angle_gamma   90.00
#
_symmetry.space_group_name_H-M   'P 1'
#
loop_
_entity.id
_entity.type
_entity.pdbx_description
1 polymer ?
#
loop_
_entity_poly.entity_id
_entity_poly.type
_entity_poly.pdbx_seq_one_letter_code
_entity_poly.pdbx_strand_id
1 'polypeptide(L)'
;MKNKFAIIEIGSYNTKTHVYEKNKLIYENNATIKFKSNYKENNKISNEDLELLYKEIEKALKYTDNIHIYGCSIFRNISDKELDEINQSIYKKYKIKIEVVSQEDEAKYTALGCYSRIDYPGNICIFIGGGGSIELIFVKEKEVIEKHYYNFGVVDVTNKFESLKEDIPTCTFDEVYDYVGNLIKDIKTKADILILAGGDHFYWYNNAGYKLLKNTVYKNEKQKYMITKELSDQYDRNALVTSLEKIRNNSDNPSWFDGSRAMKVITNFISNKIDAKFIIPTKVNMEDGIKEILVWIKEILE
;
A
#
# COMPACT_ATOMS: atom_id res chain seq x y z
N MET A 1 14.44 27.66 -6.73
CA MET A 1 14.32 26.18 -6.73
C MET A 1 14.25 25.55 -5.33
N LYS A 2 14.37 26.33 -4.23
CA LYS A 2 14.47 25.83 -2.85
C LYS A 2 13.23 25.09 -2.26
N ASN A 3 12.10 25.01 -2.97
CA ASN A 3 10.84 24.48 -2.42
C ASN A 3 10.27 23.29 -3.18
N LYS A 4 11.08 22.64 -4.02
CA LYS A 4 10.68 21.44 -4.76
C LYS A 4 11.50 20.24 -4.32
N PHE A 5 10.87 19.08 -4.27
CA PHE A 5 11.54 17.79 -4.10
C PHE A 5 10.77 16.71 -4.87
N ALA A 6 11.48 15.66 -5.23
CA ALA A 6 10.91 14.48 -5.86
C ALA A 6 11.09 13.24 -4.98
N ILE A 7 10.09 12.37 -4.98
CA ILE A 7 10.14 11.04 -4.39
C ILE A 7 9.97 10.05 -5.56
N ILE A 8 10.91 9.11 -5.67
CA ILE A 8 10.83 7.98 -6.59
C ILE A 8 10.73 6.71 -5.74
N GLU A 9 9.59 6.04 -5.77
CA GLU A 9 9.34 4.77 -5.10
C GLU A 9 9.49 3.62 -6.09
N ILE A 10 10.42 2.69 -5.84
CA ILE A 10 10.66 1.53 -6.68
C ILE A 10 10.02 0.31 -6.04
N GLY A 11 8.89 -0.14 -6.60
CA GLY A 11 8.19 -1.35 -6.22
C GLY A 11 8.60 -2.57 -7.05
N SER A 12 7.89 -3.67 -6.88
CA SER A 12 8.13 -4.94 -7.61
C SER A 12 7.86 -4.85 -9.11
N TYR A 13 6.83 -4.10 -9.50
CA TYR A 13 6.31 -4.00 -10.86
C TYR A 13 6.14 -2.58 -11.36
N ASN A 14 6.09 -1.62 -10.44
CA ASN A 14 5.86 -0.22 -10.75
C ASN A 14 6.89 0.65 -10.05
N THR A 15 7.30 1.69 -10.75
CA THR A 15 8.10 2.80 -10.20
C THR A 15 7.26 4.05 -10.26
N LYS A 16 6.98 4.63 -9.10
CA LYS A 16 6.19 5.84 -8.97
C LYS A 16 7.11 7.04 -8.79
N THR A 17 6.87 8.09 -9.53
CA THR A 17 7.61 9.36 -9.46
C THR A 17 6.64 10.47 -9.11
N HIS A 18 6.84 11.10 -7.96
CA HIS A 18 6.06 12.24 -7.49
C HIS A 18 6.95 13.45 -7.26
N VAL A 19 6.56 14.60 -7.80
CA VAL A 19 7.26 15.88 -7.56
C VAL A 19 6.34 16.83 -6.83
N TYR A 20 6.85 17.38 -5.75
CA TYR A 20 6.12 18.30 -4.90
C TYR A 20 6.74 19.70 -4.91
N GLU A 21 5.90 20.72 -4.85
CA GLU A 21 6.25 22.09 -4.58
C GLU A 21 5.40 22.60 -3.42
N LYS A 22 6.02 22.96 -2.29
CA LYS A 22 5.30 23.39 -1.07
C LYS A 22 4.12 22.47 -0.72
N ASN A 23 4.33 21.21 -0.55
CA ASN A 23 3.29 20.19 -0.27
C ASN A 23 2.29 19.90 -1.42
N LYS A 24 2.32 20.64 -2.52
CA LYS A 24 1.43 20.42 -3.65
C LYS A 24 2.10 19.46 -4.65
N LEU A 25 1.41 18.41 -5.02
CA LEU A 25 1.82 17.53 -6.12
C LEU A 25 1.74 18.32 -7.42
N ILE A 26 2.86 18.45 -8.13
CA ILE A 26 2.96 19.17 -9.41
C ILE A 26 3.26 18.26 -10.60
N TYR A 27 3.75 17.06 -10.33
CA TYR A 27 3.97 16.02 -11.33
C TYR A 27 3.85 14.65 -10.71
N GLU A 28 3.22 13.72 -11.41
CA GLU A 28 3.19 12.30 -11.08
C GLU A 28 3.39 11.44 -12.34
N ASN A 29 4.06 10.33 -12.18
CA ASN A 29 4.18 9.29 -13.19
C ASN A 29 4.22 7.92 -12.52
N ASN A 30 3.64 6.93 -13.17
CA ASN A 30 3.69 5.54 -12.75
C ASN A 30 4.22 4.71 -13.94
N ALA A 31 5.48 4.29 -13.86
CA ALA A 31 6.13 3.50 -14.89
C ALA A 31 6.08 2.01 -14.52
N THR A 32 5.66 1.19 -15.46
CA THR A 32 5.75 -0.27 -15.30
C THR A 32 7.18 -0.71 -15.54
N ILE A 33 7.89 -1.10 -14.47
CA ILE A 33 9.22 -1.71 -14.50
C ILE A 33 9.14 -3.00 -13.71
N LYS A 34 9.30 -4.14 -14.40
CA LYS A 34 9.02 -5.47 -13.83
C LYS A 34 10.22 -6.04 -13.07
N PHE A 35 10.85 -5.26 -12.19
CA PHE A 35 12.05 -5.65 -11.44
C PHE A 35 11.98 -7.06 -10.85
N LYS A 36 10.88 -7.40 -10.17
CA LYS A 36 10.74 -8.70 -9.51
C LYS A 36 10.66 -9.88 -10.48
N SER A 37 9.94 -9.73 -11.59
CA SER A 37 9.83 -10.79 -12.60
C SER A 37 11.17 -11.00 -13.30
N ASN A 38 11.77 -9.92 -13.77
CA ASN A 38 13.03 -9.96 -14.51
C ASN A 38 14.17 -10.45 -13.63
N TYR A 39 14.18 -10.10 -12.33
CA TYR A 39 15.16 -10.62 -11.38
C TYR A 39 15.03 -12.13 -11.16
N LYS A 40 13.80 -12.67 -11.07
CA LYS A 40 13.58 -14.11 -10.95
C LYS A 40 14.13 -14.90 -12.15
N GLU A 41 14.05 -14.32 -13.33
CA GLU A 41 14.53 -14.95 -14.56
C GLU A 41 16.06 -14.88 -14.69
N ASN A 42 16.66 -13.75 -14.30
CA ASN A 42 18.06 -13.42 -14.56
C ASN A 42 18.97 -13.50 -13.32
N ASN A 43 18.39 -13.62 -12.12
CA ASN A 43 19.04 -13.53 -10.82
C ASN A 43 19.94 -12.27 -10.69
N LYS A 44 19.55 -11.20 -11.39
CA LYS A 44 20.20 -9.90 -11.41
C LYS A 44 19.23 -8.84 -11.93
N ILE A 45 19.36 -7.60 -11.45
CA ILE A 45 18.65 -6.44 -12.03
C ILE A 45 19.19 -6.21 -13.44
N SER A 46 18.30 -6.17 -14.43
CA SER A 46 18.68 -6.02 -15.83
C SER A 46 19.12 -4.59 -16.19
N ASN A 47 19.97 -4.45 -17.19
CA ASN A 47 20.33 -3.12 -17.69
C ASN A 47 19.12 -2.38 -18.29
N GLU A 48 18.19 -3.12 -18.90
CA GLU A 48 16.94 -2.56 -19.44
C GLU A 48 16.08 -1.95 -18.34
N ASP A 49 15.95 -2.61 -17.19
CA ASP A 49 15.22 -2.08 -16.05
C ASP A 49 15.91 -0.83 -15.47
N LEU A 50 17.24 -0.84 -15.41
CA LEU A 50 18.02 0.34 -14.97
C LEU A 50 17.87 1.52 -15.94
N GLU A 51 17.87 1.28 -17.23
CA GLU A 51 17.63 2.35 -18.23
C GLU A 51 16.21 2.94 -18.11
N LEU A 52 15.21 2.12 -17.78
CA LEU A 52 13.87 2.61 -17.48
C LEU A 52 13.85 3.45 -16.19
N LEU A 53 14.56 3.02 -15.15
CA LEU A 53 14.72 3.80 -13.92
C LEU A 53 15.42 5.13 -14.17
N TYR A 54 16.47 5.13 -14.99
CA TYR A 54 17.17 6.38 -15.37
C TYR A 54 16.25 7.37 -16.06
N LYS A 55 15.33 6.91 -16.91
CA LYS A 55 14.31 7.78 -17.52
C LYS A 55 13.38 8.40 -16.47
N GLU A 56 13.02 7.66 -15.41
CA GLU A 56 12.21 8.22 -14.32
C GLU A 56 12.98 9.29 -13.54
N ILE A 57 14.27 9.04 -13.24
CA ILE A 57 15.14 10.05 -12.61
C ILE A 57 15.24 11.30 -13.51
N GLU A 58 15.45 11.14 -14.81
CA GLU A 58 15.54 12.23 -15.77
C GLU A 58 14.24 13.04 -15.91
N LYS A 59 13.08 12.37 -15.75
CA LYS A 59 11.79 13.07 -15.67
C LYS A 59 11.71 13.95 -14.43
N ALA A 60 12.12 13.44 -13.26
CA ALA A 60 12.13 14.21 -12.01
C ALA A 60 13.11 15.38 -12.06
N LEU A 61 14.30 15.20 -12.65
CA LEU A 61 15.33 16.24 -12.82
C LEU A 61 14.85 17.46 -13.64
N LYS A 62 13.81 17.30 -14.47
CA LYS A 62 13.19 18.45 -15.16
C LYS A 62 12.54 19.44 -14.21
N TYR A 63 12.24 19.03 -12.99
CA TYR A 63 11.52 19.82 -11.99
C TYR A 63 12.39 20.22 -10.80
N THR A 64 13.32 19.34 -10.36
CA THR A 64 14.16 19.54 -9.17
C THR A 64 15.39 18.64 -9.21
N ASP A 65 16.47 19.09 -8.58
CA ASP A 65 17.68 18.31 -8.26
C ASP A 65 17.61 17.64 -6.88
N ASN A 66 16.63 18.02 -6.05
CA ASN A 66 16.38 17.41 -4.74
C ASN A 66 15.50 16.16 -4.93
N ILE A 67 16.13 15.02 -5.22
CA ILE A 67 15.47 13.76 -5.52
C ILE A 67 15.84 12.70 -4.47
N HIS A 68 14.82 12.06 -3.91
CA HIS A 68 14.91 10.93 -2.99
C HIS A 68 14.40 9.67 -3.68
N ILE A 69 15.21 8.62 -3.71
CA ILE A 69 14.86 7.34 -4.35
C ILE A 69 14.78 6.26 -3.28
N TYR A 70 13.63 5.61 -3.16
CA TYR A 70 13.37 4.56 -2.21
C TYR A 70 13.15 3.22 -2.92
N GLY A 71 14.03 2.25 -2.62
CA GLY A 71 13.93 0.88 -3.11
C GLY A 71 13.18 -0.02 -2.13
N CYS A 72 12.05 -0.57 -2.57
CA CYS A 72 11.22 -1.49 -1.80
C CYS A 72 11.31 -2.91 -2.38
N SER A 73 10.66 -3.88 -1.73
CA SER A 73 10.44 -5.22 -2.26
C SER A 73 11.73 -5.90 -2.75
N ILE A 74 11.97 -5.95 -4.07
CA ILE A 74 13.10 -6.67 -4.64
C ILE A 74 14.45 -6.08 -4.20
N PHE A 75 14.53 -4.77 -3.99
CA PHE A 75 15.75 -4.11 -3.55
C PHE A 75 16.20 -4.55 -2.14
N ARG A 76 15.29 -5.09 -1.33
CA ARG A 76 15.63 -5.74 -0.04
C ARG A 76 16.27 -7.12 -0.19
N ASN A 77 16.19 -7.72 -1.37
CA ASN A 77 16.58 -9.12 -1.61
C ASN A 77 17.79 -9.26 -2.54
N ILE A 78 18.24 -8.18 -3.20
CA ILE A 78 19.47 -8.18 -3.97
C ILE A 78 20.68 -8.17 -3.03
N SER A 79 21.85 -8.60 -3.50
CA SER A 79 23.06 -8.59 -2.70
C SER A 79 23.57 -7.16 -2.48
N ASP A 80 24.25 -6.93 -1.34
CA ASP A 80 24.88 -5.63 -1.05
C ASP A 80 25.83 -5.20 -2.18
N LYS A 81 26.56 -6.15 -2.76
CA LYS A 81 27.45 -5.88 -3.89
C LYS A 81 26.71 -5.36 -5.11
N GLU A 82 25.58 -5.98 -5.45
CA GLU A 82 24.75 -5.54 -6.59
C GLU A 82 24.13 -4.17 -6.33
N LEU A 83 23.63 -3.94 -5.12
CA LEU A 83 23.11 -2.65 -4.71
C LEU A 83 24.18 -1.56 -4.80
N ASP A 84 25.39 -1.84 -4.36
CA ASP A 84 26.52 -0.91 -4.46
C ASP A 84 26.90 -0.60 -5.91
N GLU A 85 26.93 -1.60 -6.79
CA GLU A 85 27.19 -1.42 -8.22
C GLU A 85 26.12 -0.50 -8.87
N ILE A 86 24.86 -0.75 -8.56
CA ILE A 86 23.72 0.07 -9.03
C ILE A 86 23.85 1.51 -8.49
N ASN A 87 24.08 1.66 -7.19
CA ASN A 87 24.24 2.96 -6.55
C ASN A 87 25.44 3.75 -7.07
N GLN A 88 26.57 3.09 -7.37
CA GLN A 88 27.72 3.73 -7.99
C GLN A 88 27.38 4.26 -9.40
N SER A 89 26.65 3.47 -10.18
CA SER A 89 26.21 3.86 -11.52
C SER A 89 25.28 5.08 -11.48
N ILE A 90 24.27 5.06 -10.62
CA ILE A 90 23.32 6.17 -10.43
C ILE A 90 24.05 7.42 -9.90
N TYR A 91 24.91 7.23 -8.88
CA TYR A 91 25.64 8.34 -8.28
C TYR A 91 26.62 9.01 -9.27
N LYS A 92 27.29 8.23 -10.10
CA LYS A 92 28.20 8.78 -11.13
C LYS A 92 27.46 9.71 -12.09
N LYS A 93 26.23 9.33 -12.49
CA LYS A 93 25.43 10.07 -13.48
C LYS A 93 24.63 11.21 -12.86
N TYR A 94 24.02 11.00 -11.69
CA TYR A 94 23.00 11.89 -11.14
C TYR A 94 23.31 12.45 -9.74
N LYS A 95 24.36 11.95 -9.06
CA LYS A 95 24.72 12.31 -7.67
C LYS A 95 23.65 11.93 -6.62
N ILE A 96 22.86 10.90 -6.92
CA ILE A 96 21.76 10.37 -6.09
C ILE A 96 22.05 8.91 -5.81
N LYS A 97 21.45 8.36 -4.75
CA LYS A 97 21.51 6.92 -4.41
C LYS A 97 20.11 6.40 -4.11
N ILE A 98 19.93 5.10 -4.29
CA ILE A 98 18.75 4.39 -3.80
C ILE A 98 18.93 4.12 -2.31
N GLU A 99 17.98 4.54 -1.51
CA GLU A 99 17.80 4.14 -0.12
C GLU A 99 16.87 2.92 -0.06
N VAL A 100 17.35 1.81 0.47
CA VAL A 100 16.53 0.61 0.61
C VAL A 100 15.71 0.74 1.89
N VAL A 101 14.39 0.71 1.74
CA VAL A 101 13.45 0.83 2.86
C VAL A 101 13.13 -0.55 3.41
N SER A 102 13.28 -0.74 4.72
CA SER A 102 12.86 -1.95 5.41
C SER A 102 11.33 -2.10 5.33
N GLN A 103 10.81 -3.32 5.49
CA GLN A 103 9.36 -3.55 5.54
C GLN A 103 8.72 -2.79 6.72
N GLU A 104 9.42 -2.74 7.85
CA GLU A 104 8.96 -2.00 9.02
C GLU A 104 8.87 -0.49 8.76
N ASP A 105 9.85 0.10 8.08
CA ASP A 105 9.84 1.53 7.76
C ASP A 105 8.81 1.85 6.67
N GLU A 106 8.63 0.97 5.68
CA GLU A 106 7.56 1.09 4.69
C GLU A 106 6.18 1.17 5.38
N ALA A 107 5.94 0.27 6.34
CA ALA A 107 4.71 0.28 7.12
C ALA A 107 4.58 1.53 8.00
N LYS A 108 5.65 1.99 8.66
CA LYS A 108 5.67 3.23 9.45
C LYS A 108 5.35 4.46 8.60
N TYR A 109 5.99 4.60 7.43
CA TYR A 109 5.74 5.72 6.53
C TYR A 109 4.32 5.71 6.00
N THR A 110 3.80 4.55 5.61
CA THR A 110 2.41 4.41 5.17
C THR A 110 1.43 4.79 6.28
N ALA A 111 1.68 4.31 7.50
CA ALA A 111 0.86 4.67 8.65
C ALA A 111 0.91 6.17 8.93
N LEU A 112 2.10 6.78 8.93
CA LEU A 112 2.28 8.22 9.10
C LEU A 112 1.48 9.03 8.07
N GLY A 113 1.52 8.62 6.81
CA GLY A 113 0.70 9.23 5.74
C GLY A 113 -0.80 9.13 6.02
N CYS A 114 -1.24 8.05 6.68
CA CYS A 114 -2.64 7.88 7.07
C CYS A 114 -3.06 8.79 8.22
N TYR A 115 -2.27 8.87 9.29
CA TYR A 115 -2.73 9.50 10.55
C TYR A 115 -2.19 10.92 10.80
N SER A 116 -1.16 11.38 10.10
CA SER A 116 -0.52 12.68 10.35
C SER A 116 -1.50 13.86 10.36
N ARG A 117 -2.54 13.78 9.54
CA ARG A 117 -3.55 14.84 9.37
C ARG A 117 -4.93 14.49 9.90
N ILE A 118 -5.02 13.42 10.70
CA ILE A 118 -6.26 13.02 11.33
C ILE A 118 -6.33 13.62 12.73
N ASP A 119 -7.43 14.28 13.03
CA ASP A 119 -7.81 14.69 14.39
C ASP A 119 -9.01 13.84 14.81
N TYR A 120 -8.72 12.74 15.51
CA TYR A 120 -9.71 11.78 16.00
C TYR A 120 -9.30 11.28 17.39
N PRO A 121 -10.18 11.38 18.40
CA PRO A 121 -9.82 11.06 19.78
C PRO A 121 -9.81 9.56 20.10
N GLY A 122 -10.42 8.75 19.24
CA GLY A 122 -10.48 7.29 19.42
C GLY A 122 -9.29 6.56 18.80
N ASN A 123 -9.26 5.25 18.99
CA ASN A 123 -8.24 4.41 18.40
C ASN A 123 -8.52 4.20 16.90
N ILE A 124 -7.46 4.23 16.13
CA ILE A 124 -7.43 3.94 14.70
C ILE A 124 -6.54 2.72 14.48
N CYS A 125 -7.00 1.75 13.69
CA CYS A 125 -6.17 0.68 13.17
C CYS A 125 -5.87 0.95 11.69
N ILE A 126 -4.61 0.93 11.30
CA ILE A 126 -4.18 1.06 9.90
C ILE A 126 -3.77 -0.32 9.44
N PHE A 127 -4.46 -0.81 8.42
CA PHE A 127 -4.16 -2.04 7.74
C PHE A 127 -3.34 -1.76 6.49
N ILE A 128 -2.20 -2.43 6.39
CA ILE A 128 -1.33 -2.43 5.22
C ILE A 128 -1.20 -3.90 4.83
N GLY A 129 -1.77 -4.27 3.70
CA GLY A 129 -1.81 -5.67 3.28
C GLY A 129 -1.41 -5.83 1.83
N GLY A 130 -0.58 -6.83 1.58
CA GLY A 130 -0.11 -7.21 0.27
C GLY A 130 -0.30 -8.70 -0.03
N GLY A 131 0.44 -9.17 -1.04
CA GLY A 131 0.41 -10.57 -1.44
C GLY A 131 0.97 -11.54 -0.41
N GLY A 132 1.97 -11.14 0.38
CA GLY A 132 2.72 -12.05 1.27
C GLY A 132 2.91 -11.53 2.69
N SER A 133 2.39 -10.36 3.05
CA SER A 133 2.44 -9.84 4.42
C SER A 133 1.24 -8.98 4.74
N ILE A 134 0.99 -8.83 6.04
CA ILE A 134 -0.02 -7.92 6.60
C ILE A 134 0.62 -7.20 7.79
N GLU A 135 0.46 -5.90 7.83
CA GLU A 135 0.83 -5.05 8.94
C GLU A 135 -0.42 -4.36 9.52
N LEU A 136 -0.54 -4.37 10.85
CA LEU A 136 -1.56 -3.62 11.58
C LEU A 136 -0.86 -2.64 12.52
N ILE A 137 -1.19 -1.37 12.38
CA ILE A 137 -0.62 -0.31 13.22
C ILE A 137 -1.76 0.41 13.91
N PHE A 138 -1.78 0.33 15.23
CA PHE A 138 -2.77 1.00 16.06
C PHE A 138 -2.24 2.36 16.51
N VAL A 139 -3.06 3.38 16.33
CA VAL A 139 -2.72 4.78 16.60
C VAL A 139 -3.80 5.39 17.49
N LYS A 140 -3.37 6.13 18.49
CA LYS A 140 -4.21 6.99 19.33
C LYS A 140 -3.54 8.35 19.50
N GLU A 141 -4.27 9.43 19.31
CA GLU A 141 -3.75 10.81 19.49
C GLU A 141 -2.44 11.06 18.71
N LYS A 142 -2.34 10.49 17.50
CA LYS A 142 -1.15 10.54 16.63
C LYS A 142 0.07 9.77 17.13
N GLU A 143 -0.08 8.95 18.16
CA GLU A 143 0.97 8.07 18.65
C GLU A 143 0.67 6.61 18.30
N VAL A 144 1.70 5.89 17.90
CA VAL A 144 1.60 4.45 17.64
C VAL A 144 1.61 3.73 18.98
N ILE A 145 0.51 3.01 19.29
CA ILE A 145 0.34 2.32 20.57
C ILE A 145 0.55 0.81 20.49
N GLU A 146 0.35 0.21 19.31
CA GLU A 146 0.54 -1.24 19.09
C GLU A 146 0.84 -1.51 17.62
N LYS A 147 1.61 -2.59 17.35
CA LYS A 147 1.95 -3.03 15.98
C LYS A 147 1.88 -4.55 15.90
N HIS A 148 1.38 -5.07 14.80
CA HIS A 148 1.44 -6.48 14.45
C HIS A 148 1.96 -6.66 13.03
N TYR A 149 2.81 -7.67 12.84
CA TYR A 149 3.37 -8.06 11.56
C TYR A 149 3.11 -9.54 11.32
N TYR A 150 2.45 -9.85 10.21
CA TYR A 150 2.14 -11.21 9.84
C TYR A 150 2.80 -11.56 8.51
N ASN A 151 3.49 -12.70 8.49
CA ASN A 151 4.20 -13.23 7.31
C ASN A 151 3.26 -14.08 6.43
N PHE A 152 2.07 -13.59 6.18
CA PHE A 152 1.14 -14.13 5.20
C PHE A 152 0.32 -12.99 4.60
N GLY A 153 -0.22 -13.22 3.41
CA GLY A 153 -1.05 -12.24 2.73
C GLY A 153 -2.08 -12.88 1.83
N VAL A 154 -2.56 -12.10 0.88
CA VAL A 154 -3.62 -12.53 -0.07
C VAL A 154 -3.22 -13.76 -0.86
N VAL A 155 -1.94 -13.87 -1.27
CA VAL A 155 -1.47 -15.01 -2.06
C VAL A 155 -1.52 -16.31 -1.25
N ASP A 156 -1.17 -16.25 0.03
CA ASP A 156 -1.19 -17.43 0.90
C ASP A 156 -2.61 -17.94 1.11
N VAL A 157 -3.55 -17.05 1.40
CA VAL A 157 -4.97 -17.39 1.55
C VAL A 157 -5.55 -17.92 0.23
N THR A 158 -5.23 -17.29 -0.89
CA THR A 158 -5.71 -17.69 -2.21
C THR A 158 -5.11 -19.03 -2.65
N ASN A 159 -3.86 -19.33 -2.29
CA ASN A 159 -3.25 -20.63 -2.57
C ASN A 159 -3.83 -21.74 -1.68
N LYS A 160 -4.25 -21.41 -0.45
CA LYS A 160 -4.95 -22.34 0.43
C LYS A 160 -6.36 -22.67 -0.08
N PHE A 161 -7.04 -21.69 -0.66
CA PHE A 161 -8.38 -21.78 -1.20
C PHE A 161 -8.38 -21.43 -2.69
N GLU A 162 -7.85 -22.33 -3.52
CA GLU A 162 -7.63 -22.07 -4.96
C GLU A 162 -8.91 -21.70 -5.69
N SER A 163 -10.07 -22.22 -5.24
CA SER A 163 -11.38 -21.88 -5.82
C SER A 163 -11.75 -20.40 -5.72
N LEU A 164 -11.07 -19.61 -4.86
CA LEU A 164 -11.24 -18.15 -4.84
C LEU A 164 -10.86 -17.47 -6.15
N LYS A 165 -10.08 -18.15 -7.01
CA LYS A 165 -9.71 -17.68 -8.37
C LYS A 165 -10.72 -18.09 -9.45
N GLU A 166 -11.66 -18.97 -9.13
CA GLU A 166 -12.72 -19.39 -10.03
C GLU A 166 -13.80 -18.31 -10.14
N ASP A 167 -14.62 -18.38 -11.17
CA ASP A 167 -15.70 -17.41 -11.34
C ASP A 167 -16.65 -17.41 -10.15
N ILE A 168 -17.11 -18.59 -9.72
CA ILE A 168 -17.83 -18.79 -8.46
C ILE A 168 -17.04 -19.78 -7.60
N PRO A 169 -16.56 -19.36 -6.41
CA PRO A 169 -15.77 -20.23 -5.53
C PRO A 169 -16.63 -21.38 -4.98
N THR A 170 -15.99 -22.52 -4.74
CA THR A 170 -16.58 -23.66 -4.06
C THR A 170 -16.43 -23.59 -2.55
N CYS A 171 -15.44 -22.80 -2.05
CA CYS A 171 -15.28 -22.55 -0.62
C CYS A 171 -16.29 -21.48 -0.12
N THR A 172 -16.66 -21.58 1.14
CA THR A 172 -17.54 -20.61 1.80
C THR A 172 -16.75 -19.46 2.42
N PHE A 173 -17.45 -18.35 2.70
CA PHE A 173 -16.88 -17.22 3.44
C PHE A 173 -16.37 -17.66 4.81
N ASP A 174 -17.14 -18.47 5.52
CA ASP A 174 -16.84 -18.84 6.90
C ASP A 174 -15.62 -19.80 6.98
N GLU A 175 -15.43 -20.70 6.01
CA GLU A 175 -14.22 -21.54 5.94
C GLU A 175 -12.94 -20.70 5.77
N VAL A 176 -12.97 -19.68 4.91
CA VAL A 176 -11.83 -18.77 4.71
C VAL A 176 -11.64 -17.89 5.95
N TYR A 177 -12.72 -17.41 6.55
CA TYR A 177 -12.73 -16.59 7.76
C TYR A 177 -12.10 -17.31 8.95
N ASP A 178 -12.48 -18.57 9.19
CA ASP A 178 -11.93 -19.39 10.27
C ASP A 178 -10.44 -19.68 10.06
N TYR A 179 -10.03 -19.91 8.80
CA TYR A 179 -8.62 -20.07 8.46
C TYR A 179 -7.82 -18.80 8.77
N VAL A 180 -8.30 -17.64 8.36
CA VAL A 180 -7.69 -16.35 8.67
C VAL A 180 -7.61 -16.12 10.19
N GLY A 181 -8.66 -16.50 10.93
CA GLY A 181 -8.72 -16.43 12.39
C GLY A 181 -7.65 -17.28 13.09
N ASN A 182 -7.23 -18.38 12.46
CA ASN A 182 -6.13 -19.20 12.96
C ASN A 182 -4.75 -18.55 12.74
N LEU A 183 -4.63 -17.69 11.74
CA LEU A 183 -3.38 -16.97 11.43
C LEU A 183 -3.24 -15.67 12.24
N ILE A 184 -4.35 -15.00 12.55
CA ILE A 184 -4.37 -13.71 13.26
C ILE A 184 -4.90 -13.91 14.69
N LYS A 185 -4.02 -14.16 15.66
CA LYS A 185 -4.45 -14.52 17.04
C LYS A 185 -4.34 -13.40 18.06
N ASP A 186 -3.36 -12.52 17.96
CA ASP A 186 -2.86 -11.75 19.10
C ASP A 186 -3.39 -10.31 19.21
N ILE A 187 -4.37 -9.92 18.39
CA ILE A 187 -4.94 -8.57 18.43
C ILE A 187 -5.84 -8.46 19.68
N LYS A 188 -5.47 -7.56 20.60
CA LYS A 188 -6.24 -7.23 21.82
C LYS A 188 -6.83 -5.83 21.78
N THR A 189 -6.13 -4.91 21.16
CA THR A 189 -6.55 -3.51 21.05
C THR A 189 -7.77 -3.37 20.15
N LYS A 190 -8.75 -2.61 20.62
CA LYS A 190 -9.93 -2.24 19.84
C LYS A 190 -9.72 -0.90 19.17
N ALA A 191 -10.36 -0.72 18.01
CA ALA A 191 -10.27 0.53 17.27
C ALA A 191 -11.60 0.84 16.59
N ASP A 192 -12.06 2.08 16.70
CA ASP A 192 -13.32 2.53 16.08
C ASP A 192 -13.23 2.57 14.56
N ILE A 193 -12.04 2.80 14.03
CA ILE A 193 -11.77 3.01 12.61
C ILE A 193 -10.72 2.02 12.12
N LEU A 194 -11.04 1.34 11.00
CA LEU A 194 -10.07 0.57 10.22
C LEU A 194 -9.76 1.34 8.93
N ILE A 195 -8.52 1.82 8.79
CA ILE A 195 -8.04 2.45 7.55
C ILE A 195 -7.36 1.36 6.70
N LEU A 196 -7.82 1.20 5.46
CA LEU A 196 -7.24 0.27 4.49
C LEU A 196 -6.30 1.05 3.56
N ALA A 197 -4.99 0.96 3.80
CA ALA A 197 -3.97 1.69 3.07
C ALA A 197 -3.53 0.97 1.79
N GLY A 198 -2.92 1.73 0.85
CA GLY A 198 -2.29 1.18 -0.34
C GLY A 198 -3.04 1.42 -1.66
N GLY A 199 -4.23 1.96 -1.65
CA GLY A 199 -4.99 2.32 -2.86
C GLY A 199 -5.84 1.19 -3.46
N ASP A 200 -5.38 -0.05 -3.44
CA ASP A 200 -6.08 -1.18 -4.06
C ASP A 200 -7.47 -1.41 -3.47
N HIS A 201 -7.61 -1.28 -2.16
CA HIS A 201 -8.89 -1.37 -1.46
C HIS A 201 -9.90 -0.33 -1.97
N PHE A 202 -9.46 0.90 -2.20
CA PHE A 202 -10.32 1.95 -2.73
C PHE A 202 -10.89 1.58 -4.11
N TYR A 203 -10.03 1.07 -4.99
CA TYR A 203 -10.45 0.63 -6.32
C TYR A 203 -11.35 -0.60 -6.26
N TRP A 204 -11.06 -1.58 -5.39
CA TRP A 204 -11.90 -2.75 -5.22
C TRP A 204 -13.31 -2.41 -4.76
N TYR A 205 -13.45 -1.55 -3.73
CA TYR A 205 -14.76 -1.13 -3.26
C TYR A 205 -15.54 -0.42 -4.37
N ASN A 206 -14.88 0.45 -5.11
CA ASN A 206 -15.51 1.21 -6.17
C ASN A 206 -15.92 0.32 -7.37
N ASN A 207 -15.02 -0.55 -7.82
CA ASN A 207 -15.24 -1.38 -9.00
C ASN A 207 -16.16 -2.58 -8.74
N ALA A 208 -16.19 -3.11 -7.52
CA ALA A 208 -17.16 -4.15 -7.15
C ALA A 208 -18.58 -3.60 -6.94
N GLY A 209 -18.80 -2.31 -7.19
CA GLY A 209 -20.10 -1.67 -7.06
C GLY A 209 -20.52 -1.41 -5.62
N TYR A 210 -19.56 -1.37 -4.69
CA TYR A 210 -19.83 -1.03 -3.31
C TYR A 210 -20.08 0.47 -3.16
N LYS A 211 -21.20 0.83 -2.57
CA LYS A 211 -21.55 2.21 -2.35
C LYS A 211 -20.71 2.79 -1.20
N LEU A 212 -19.68 3.53 -1.56
CA LEU A 212 -18.91 4.32 -0.61
C LEU A 212 -19.72 5.56 -0.17
N LEU A 213 -19.69 5.83 1.12
CA LEU A 213 -20.25 7.01 1.74
C LEU A 213 -19.17 8.10 1.85
N LYS A 214 -19.58 9.35 1.94
CA LYS A 214 -18.64 10.43 2.27
C LYS A 214 -18.12 10.21 3.69
N ASN A 215 -16.80 10.33 3.88
CA ASN A 215 -16.23 10.31 5.22
C ASN A 215 -16.73 11.50 6.04
N THR A 216 -17.46 11.21 7.11
CA THR A 216 -17.98 12.19 8.06
C THR A 216 -17.33 12.10 9.43
N VAL A 217 -16.45 11.15 9.64
CA VAL A 217 -15.79 10.88 10.94
C VAL A 217 -14.64 11.85 11.16
N TYR A 218 -13.81 12.07 10.11
CA TYR A 218 -12.73 13.05 10.13
C TYR A 218 -12.46 13.60 8.73
N LYS A 219 -11.73 14.71 8.64
CA LYS A 219 -11.37 15.33 7.35
C LYS A 219 -9.96 14.94 6.93
N ASN A 220 -9.83 14.37 5.72
CA ASN A 220 -8.56 14.12 5.06
C ASN A 220 -8.77 14.07 3.55
N GLU A 221 -7.90 14.69 2.76
CA GLU A 221 -8.08 14.78 1.31
C GLU A 221 -7.99 13.43 0.59
N LYS A 222 -7.15 12.52 1.06
CA LYS A 222 -6.97 11.17 0.49
C LYS A 222 -7.91 10.12 1.07
N GLN A 223 -8.61 10.42 2.16
CA GLN A 223 -9.50 9.52 2.88
C GLN A 223 -10.94 10.05 2.86
N LYS A 224 -11.43 10.35 1.66
CA LYS A 224 -12.71 11.04 1.44
C LYS A 224 -13.94 10.17 1.65
N TYR A 225 -13.77 8.86 1.61
CA TYR A 225 -14.85 7.88 1.61
C TYR A 225 -14.74 6.94 2.78
N MET A 226 -15.87 6.41 3.20
CA MET A 226 -15.97 5.41 4.25
C MET A 226 -17.08 4.41 3.92
N ILE A 227 -17.10 3.32 4.65
CA ILE A 227 -18.20 2.37 4.69
C ILE A 227 -18.46 2.00 6.16
N THR A 228 -19.72 1.84 6.56
CA THR A 228 -20.02 1.35 7.90
C THR A 228 -19.70 -0.14 8.01
N LYS A 229 -19.45 -0.61 9.22
CA LYS A 229 -19.14 -2.03 9.48
C LYS A 229 -20.22 -2.96 8.93
N GLU A 230 -21.50 -2.64 9.20
CA GLU A 230 -22.64 -3.45 8.76
C GLU A 230 -22.71 -3.56 7.23
N LEU A 231 -22.47 -2.44 6.54
CA LEU A 231 -22.48 -2.40 5.09
C LEU A 231 -21.27 -3.15 4.50
N SER A 232 -20.10 -3.05 5.14
CA SER A 232 -18.92 -3.80 4.75
C SER A 232 -19.14 -5.31 4.89
N ASP A 233 -19.70 -5.77 6.00
CA ASP A 233 -20.00 -7.19 6.23
C ASP A 233 -20.91 -7.76 5.14
N GLN A 234 -21.93 -7.02 4.77
CA GLN A 234 -22.83 -7.42 3.69
C GLN A 234 -22.09 -7.55 2.35
N TYR A 235 -21.29 -6.59 2.01
CA TYR A 235 -20.56 -6.58 0.75
C TYR A 235 -19.43 -7.63 0.71
N ASP A 236 -18.71 -7.80 1.82
CA ASP A 236 -17.62 -8.75 1.90
C ASP A 236 -18.11 -10.20 1.73
N ARG A 237 -19.26 -10.53 2.33
CA ARG A 237 -19.91 -11.84 2.10
C ARG A 237 -20.39 -12.01 0.66
N ASN A 238 -20.96 -10.95 0.07
CA ASN A 238 -21.43 -10.99 -1.30
C ASN A 238 -20.26 -11.10 -2.31
N ALA A 239 -19.05 -10.73 -1.95
CA ALA A 239 -17.90 -10.85 -2.84
C ALA A 239 -17.59 -12.30 -3.24
N LEU A 240 -17.88 -13.29 -2.37
CA LEU A 240 -17.67 -14.70 -2.69
C LEU A 240 -18.75 -15.28 -3.61
N VAL A 241 -19.94 -14.72 -3.61
CA VAL A 241 -21.04 -15.17 -4.50
C VAL A 241 -21.16 -14.32 -5.77
N THR A 242 -20.37 -13.26 -5.89
CA THR A 242 -20.30 -12.43 -7.08
C THR A 242 -19.30 -13.04 -8.06
N SER A 243 -19.68 -13.17 -9.32
CA SER A 243 -18.78 -13.62 -10.41
C SER A 243 -17.48 -12.82 -10.43
N LEU A 244 -16.34 -13.51 -10.48
CA LEU A 244 -15.03 -12.86 -10.58
C LEU A 244 -14.87 -12.10 -11.89
N GLU A 245 -15.45 -12.63 -12.97
CA GLU A 245 -15.54 -11.94 -14.25
C GLU A 245 -16.22 -10.57 -14.10
N LYS A 246 -17.34 -10.49 -13.37
CA LYS A 246 -18.02 -9.22 -13.09
C LYS A 246 -17.15 -8.26 -12.31
N ILE A 247 -16.36 -8.77 -11.35
CA ILE A 247 -15.43 -7.93 -10.57
C ILE A 247 -14.31 -7.41 -11.47
N ARG A 248 -13.73 -8.25 -12.32
CA ARG A 248 -12.62 -7.92 -13.24
C ARG A 248 -13.01 -6.94 -14.35
N ASN A 249 -14.23 -7.04 -14.86
CA ASN A 249 -14.70 -6.25 -16.01
C ASN A 249 -14.74 -4.73 -15.78
N ASN A 250 -14.53 -4.26 -14.55
CA ASN A 250 -14.49 -2.84 -14.21
C ASN A 250 -13.06 -2.30 -14.02
N SER A 251 -12.04 -2.98 -14.54
CA SER A 251 -10.64 -2.58 -14.34
C SER A 251 -9.82 -2.68 -15.62
N ASP A 252 -8.95 -1.69 -15.81
CA ASP A 252 -7.92 -1.72 -16.86
C ASP A 252 -6.84 -2.79 -16.60
N ASN A 253 -6.77 -3.31 -15.37
CA ASN A 253 -5.90 -4.41 -14.98
C ASN A 253 -6.69 -5.50 -14.22
N PRO A 254 -7.40 -6.38 -14.93
CA PRO A 254 -8.28 -7.39 -14.34
C PRO A 254 -7.61 -8.31 -13.32
N SER A 255 -6.34 -8.66 -13.53
CA SER A 255 -5.59 -9.57 -12.66
C SER A 255 -5.36 -9.02 -11.23
N TRP A 256 -5.49 -7.72 -11.01
CA TRP A 256 -5.41 -7.15 -9.67
C TRP A 256 -6.55 -7.60 -8.76
N PHE A 257 -7.66 -8.07 -9.34
CA PHE A 257 -8.82 -8.52 -8.58
C PHE A 257 -8.79 -10.00 -8.19
N ASP A 258 -7.79 -10.78 -8.66
CA ASP A 258 -7.69 -12.21 -8.37
C ASP A 258 -7.56 -12.50 -6.86
N GLY A 259 -6.93 -11.60 -6.12
CA GLY A 259 -6.82 -11.68 -4.67
C GLY A 259 -7.91 -10.95 -3.89
N SER A 260 -8.85 -10.28 -4.55
CA SER A 260 -9.83 -9.41 -3.90
C SER A 260 -10.72 -10.13 -2.88
N ARG A 261 -11.18 -11.34 -3.19
CA ARG A 261 -12.02 -12.14 -2.31
C ARG A 261 -11.29 -12.53 -1.01
N ALA A 262 -10.05 -13.03 -1.14
CA ALA A 262 -9.22 -13.33 0.03
C ALA A 262 -9.00 -12.08 0.89
N MET A 263 -8.68 -10.95 0.26
CA MET A 263 -8.48 -9.69 0.97
C MET A 263 -9.75 -9.22 1.68
N LYS A 264 -10.94 -9.40 1.08
CA LYS A 264 -12.22 -9.07 1.74
C LYS A 264 -12.45 -9.87 3.00
N VAL A 265 -12.16 -11.17 2.98
CA VAL A 265 -12.28 -12.01 4.18
C VAL A 265 -11.26 -11.58 5.25
N ILE A 266 -10.01 -11.30 4.86
CA ILE A 266 -8.97 -10.83 5.79
C ILE A 266 -9.38 -9.51 6.46
N THR A 267 -9.78 -8.51 5.68
CA THR A 267 -10.17 -7.20 6.22
C THR A 267 -11.45 -7.27 7.05
N ASN A 268 -12.38 -8.13 6.67
CA ASN A 268 -13.59 -8.41 7.45
C ASN A 268 -13.26 -9.04 8.80
N PHE A 269 -12.38 -10.06 8.81
CA PHE A 269 -11.93 -10.67 10.06
C PHE A 269 -11.30 -9.63 11.00
N ILE A 270 -10.38 -8.81 10.48
CA ILE A 270 -9.70 -7.78 11.26
C ILE A 270 -10.70 -6.75 11.79
N SER A 271 -11.62 -6.26 10.95
CA SER A 271 -12.62 -5.28 11.35
C SER A 271 -13.52 -5.80 12.49
N ASN A 272 -13.89 -7.08 12.45
CA ASN A 272 -14.61 -7.76 13.53
C ASN A 272 -13.75 -7.88 14.79
N LYS A 273 -12.50 -8.31 14.64
CA LYS A 273 -11.59 -8.53 15.75
C LYS A 273 -11.30 -7.28 16.57
N ILE A 274 -11.23 -6.13 15.90
CA ILE A 274 -10.95 -4.82 16.53
C ILE A 274 -12.22 -4.05 16.93
N ASP A 275 -13.43 -4.58 16.64
CA ASP A 275 -14.72 -3.90 16.83
C ASP A 275 -14.85 -2.57 16.07
N ALA A 276 -14.33 -2.53 14.84
CA ALA A 276 -14.40 -1.32 14.00
C ALA A 276 -15.84 -0.91 13.73
N LYS A 277 -16.14 0.39 13.80
CA LYS A 277 -17.43 0.98 13.42
C LYS A 277 -17.43 1.45 11.97
N PHE A 278 -16.26 1.92 11.52
CA PHE A 278 -16.05 2.49 10.19
C PHE A 278 -14.83 1.88 9.53
N ILE A 279 -14.93 1.65 8.22
CA ILE A 279 -13.83 1.21 7.39
C ILE A 279 -13.58 2.30 6.33
N ILE A 280 -12.33 2.73 6.20
CA ILE A 280 -11.95 3.85 5.34
C ILE A 280 -10.89 3.37 4.34
N PRO A 281 -11.31 3.03 3.11
CA PRO A 281 -10.35 2.74 2.06
C PRO A 281 -9.65 4.03 1.61
N THR A 282 -8.34 3.98 1.45
CA THR A 282 -7.53 5.16 1.11
C THR A 282 -6.56 4.89 -0.01
N LYS A 283 -6.12 5.97 -0.66
CA LYS A 283 -5.02 5.97 -1.65
C LYS A 283 -3.66 6.34 -1.03
N VAL A 284 -3.58 6.37 0.30
CA VAL A 284 -2.34 6.68 1.00
C VAL A 284 -1.35 5.53 0.84
N ASN A 285 -0.12 5.89 0.51
CA ASN A 285 1.02 4.99 0.38
C ASN A 285 2.20 5.48 1.22
N MET A 286 3.32 4.76 1.17
CA MET A 286 4.56 5.11 1.84
C MET A 286 5.05 6.51 1.50
N GLU A 287 4.96 6.92 0.24
CA GLU A 287 5.39 8.25 -0.22
C GLU A 287 4.69 9.41 0.49
N ASP A 288 3.44 9.22 0.92
CA ASP A 288 2.70 10.25 1.69
C ASP A 288 3.34 10.52 3.04
N GLY A 289 3.75 9.46 3.74
CA GLY A 289 4.45 9.61 5.01
C GLY A 289 5.85 10.17 4.85
N ILE A 290 6.59 9.75 3.84
CA ILE A 290 7.90 10.32 3.51
C ILE A 290 7.76 11.82 3.20
N LYS A 291 6.76 12.20 2.41
CA LYS A 291 6.45 13.59 2.13
C LYS A 291 6.22 14.40 3.43
N GLU A 292 5.43 13.88 4.37
CA GLU A 292 5.20 14.56 5.65
C GLU A 292 6.51 14.80 6.41
N ILE A 293 7.43 13.82 6.42
CA ILE A 293 8.73 13.95 7.06
C ILE A 293 9.59 15.01 6.37
N LEU A 294 9.70 14.95 5.05
CA LEU A 294 10.52 15.90 4.29
C LEU A 294 10.04 17.34 4.42
N VAL A 295 8.73 17.53 4.54
CA VAL A 295 8.14 18.84 4.80
C VAL A 295 8.42 19.30 6.22
N TRP A 296 8.23 18.43 7.22
CA TRP A 296 8.46 18.77 8.62
C TRP A 296 9.93 19.11 8.91
N ILE A 297 10.88 18.32 8.39
CA ILE A 297 12.32 18.62 8.51
C ILE A 297 12.63 20.01 7.96
N LYS A 298 11.99 20.39 6.88
CA LYS A 298 12.21 21.70 6.25
C LYS A 298 11.64 22.84 7.07
N GLU A 299 10.43 22.67 7.64
CA GLU A 299 9.81 23.67 8.51
C GLU A 299 10.62 23.93 9.80
N ILE A 300 11.43 22.97 10.24
CA ILE A 300 12.34 23.13 11.38
C ILE A 300 13.63 23.87 10.98
N LEU A 301 14.06 23.75 9.73
CA LEU A 301 15.32 24.33 9.25
C LEU A 301 15.18 25.75 8.66
N GLU A 302 13.95 26.20 8.41
CA GLU A 302 13.59 27.57 8.02
C GLU A 302 13.21 28.41 9.25
#